data_2c75fef522ddd24ddadc29a54b122806
#
_entry.id   2c75fef522ddd24ddadc29a54b122806
#
_cell.length_a   1.000
_cell.length_b   1.000
_cell.length_c   1.000
_cell.angle_alpha   90.00
_cell.angle_beta   90.00
_cell.angle_gamma   90.00
#
_symmetry.space_group_name_H-M   'P 1'
#
loop_
_entity.id
_entity.type
_entity.pdbx_description
1 polymer ?
#
loop_
_entity_poly.entity_id
_entity_poly.type
_entity_poly.pdbx_seq_one_letter_code
_entity_poly.pdbx_strand_id
1 'polypeptide(L)'
;SSESGKLEPDLVTTPFDAELPFTAEEEAQIFQLKQDNKLDEVFRILFLKQCNALNEILPALFEKTKNYTELLLSLSVIDQDGVVYHLIHDIPEDDFNIERGGQVEIIGWLYQYYNTEPKAAAFAKNGKITKEEIPAVTQLFTPDWIVRYMVENSLGRLWVEGHPDCGLKENWKYY
;
A
#
# COMPACT_ATOMS: atom_id res chain seq x y z
N SER A 1 -13.65 3.52 4.09
CA SER A 1 -14.84 2.82 4.66
C SER A 1 -15.16 3.23 6.09
N SER A 2 -14.33 4.05 6.75
CA SER A 2 -14.62 4.59 8.10
C SER A 2 -15.87 5.51 8.13
N GLU A 3 -16.22 6.12 7.02
CA GLU A 3 -17.44 6.97 6.91
C GLU A 3 -18.75 6.18 6.94
N SER A 4 -18.72 4.88 6.62
CA SER A 4 -19.94 4.06 6.55
C SER A 4 -20.28 3.32 7.84
N GLY A 5 -19.42 3.38 8.87
CA GLY A 5 -19.58 2.61 10.11
C GLY A 5 -19.55 1.08 9.87
N LYS A 6 -19.02 0.63 8.76
CA LYS A 6 -18.90 -0.78 8.42
C LYS A 6 -17.82 -1.42 9.28
N LEU A 7 -18.12 -2.59 9.80
CA LEU A 7 -17.19 -3.41 10.60
C LEU A 7 -16.23 -4.23 9.72
N GLU A 8 -16.50 -4.33 8.42
CA GLU A 8 -15.80 -5.20 7.48
C GLU A 8 -15.29 -4.40 6.26
N PRO A 9 -14.19 -4.85 5.61
CA PRO A 9 -13.71 -4.22 4.40
C PRO A 9 -14.75 -4.21 3.29
N ASP A 10 -14.78 -3.15 2.47
CA ASP A 10 -15.67 -3.08 1.30
C ASP A 10 -15.45 -4.24 0.34
N LEU A 11 -14.21 -4.72 0.23
CA LEU A 11 -13.88 -5.92 -0.55
C LEU A 11 -14.73 -7.14 -0.16
N VAL A 12 -15.12 -7.28 1.11
CA VAL A 12 -15.95 -8.38 1.60
C VAL A 12 -17.43 -8.04 1.52
N THR A 13 -17.82 -6.81 1.82
CA THR A 13 -19.22 -6.39 1.83
C THR A 13 -19.80 -6.29 0.42
N THR A 14 -19.04 -5.71 -0.53
CA THR A 14 -19.44 -5.53 -1.93
C THR A 14 -18.38 -6.09 -2.89
N PRO A 15 -18.15 -7.42 -2.89
CA PRO A 15 -17.03 -8.03 -3.63
C PRO A 15 -17.07 -7.82 -5.13
N PHE A 16 -18.24 -7.62 -5.72
CA PHE A 16 -18.42 -7.47 -7.15
C PHE A 16 -18.37 -6.00 -7.63
N ASP A 17 -18.29 -5.04 -6.70
CA ASP A 17 -18.05 -3.63 -7.03
C ASP A 17 -16.56 -3.38 -7.37
N ALA A 18 -15.68 -4.30 -6.99
CA ALA A 18 -14.30 -4.29 -7.44
C ALA A 18 -14.24 -4.62 -8.93
N GLU A 19 -13.53 -3.81 -9.72
CA GLU A 19 -13.31 -4.03 -11.16
C GLU A 19 -12.35 -5.22 -11.41
N LEU A 20 -12.70 -6.39 -10.88
CA LEU A 20 -11.96 -7.63 -11.04
C LEU A 20 -12.70 -8.57 -11.99
N PRO A 21 -12.01 -9.23 -12.92
CA PRO A 21 -12.63 -10.21 -13.78
C PRO A 21 -12.97 -11.48 -13.00
N PHE A 22 -14.26 -11.76 -12.80
CA PHE A 22 -14.75 -13.00 -12.18
C PHE A 22 -15.23 -14.00 -13.21
N THR A 23 -14.98 -15.28 -12.96
CA THR A 23 -15.67 -16.37 -13.64
C THR A 23 -16.98 -16.68 -12.93
N ALA A 24 -17.93 -17.28 -13.64
CA ALA A 24 -19.22 -17.68 -13.05
C ALA A 24 -19.05 -18.66 -11.87
N GLU A 25 -18.00 -19.49 -11.89
CA GLU A 25 -17.67 -20.42 -10.81
C GLU A 25 -17.14 -19.68 -9.58
N GLU A 26 -16.28 -18.67 -9.76
CA GLU A 26 -15.79 -17.84 -8.68
C GLU A 26 -16.90 -17.02 -8.03
N GLU A 27 -17.79 -16.45 -8.82
CA GLU A 27 -18.97 -15.73 -8.31
C GLU A 27 -19.87 -16.63 -7.46
N ALA A 28 -20.16 -17.84 -7.95
CA ALA A 28 -20.95 -18.82 -7.21
C ALA A 28 -20.25 -19.24 -5.91
N GLN A 29 -18.94 -19.44 -5.94
CA GLN A 29 -18.14 -19.77 -4.75
C GLN A 29 -18.19 -18.66 -3.71
N ILE A 30 -17.95 -17.40 -4.13
CA ILE A 30 -17.99 -16.24 -3.24
C ILE A 30 -19.38 -16.10 -2.62
N PHE A 31 -20.43 -16.26 -3.42
CA PHE A 31 -21.81 -16.19 -2.94
C PHE A 31 -22.10 -17.26 -1.89
N GLN A 32 -21.67 -18.50 -2.13
CA GLN A 32 -21.84 -19.60 -1.17
C GLN A 32 -21.08 -19.34 0.13
N LEU A 33 -19.83 -18.90 0.04
CA LEU A 33 -19.02 -18.58 1.22
C LEU A 33 -19.63 -17.45 2.06
N LYS A 34 -20.23 -16.45 1.40
CA LYS A 34 -20.96 -15.38 2.10
C LYS A 34 -22.21 -15.91 2.81
N GLN A 35 -22.97 -16.81 2.19
CA GLN A 35 -24.12 -17.45 2.84
C GLN A 35 -23.71 -18.30 4.04
N ASP A 36 -22.56 -18.96 3.97
CA ASP A 36 -22.00 -19.77 5.05
C ASP A 36 -21.29 -18.92 6.14
N ASN A 37 -21.32 -17.57 6.01
CA ASN A 37 -20.65 -16.62 6.89
C ASN A 37 -19.13 -16.84 7.02
N LYS A 38 -18.49 -17.33 5.95
CA LYS A 38 -17.04 -17.58 5.88
C LYS A 38 -16.30 -16.38 5.29
N LEU A 39 -16.38 -15.24 5.98
CA LEU A 39 -15.89 -13.95 5.50
C LEU A 39 -14.38 -13.92 5.32
N ASP A 40 -13.62 -14.62 6.14
CA ASP A 40 -12.15 -14.72 6.00
C ASP A 40 -11.75 -15.45 4.70
N GLU A 41 -12.50 -16.48 4.31
CA GLU A 41 -12.27 -17.16 3.04
C GLU A 41 -12.61 -16.26 1.84
N VAL A 42 -13.70 -15.51 1.92
CA VAL A 42 -14.10 -14.52 0.92
C VAL A 42 -13.00 -13.47 0.78
N PHE A 43 -12.57 -12.89 1.87
CA PHE A 43 -11.49 -11.87 1.86
C PHE A 43 -10.22 -12.43 1.21
N ARG A 44 -9.80 -13.62 1.61
CA ARG A 44 -8.59 -14.24 1.08
C ARG A 44 -8.64 -14.41 -0.43
N ILE A 45 -9.76 -14.95 -0.97
CA ILE A 45 -9.94 -15.15 -2.42
C ILE A 45 -9.84 -13.81 -3.15
N LEU A 46 -10.56 -12.80 -2.68
CA LEU A 46 -10.64 -11.50 -3.32
C LEU A 46 -9.32 -10.75 -3.24
N PHE A 47 -8.66 -10.78 -2.08
CA PHE A 47 -7.37 -10.15 -1.87
C PHE A 47 -6.27 -10.74 -2.77
N LEU A 48 -6.20 -12.07 -2.86
CA LEU A 48 -5.25 -12.75 -3.75
C LEU A 48 -5.53 -12.44 -5.22
N LYS A 49 -6.80 -12.39 -5.60
CA LYS A 49 -7.19 -12.02 -6.96
C LYS A 49 -6.78 -10.58 -7.29
N GLN A 50 -6.98 -9.66 -6.36
CA GLN A 50 -6.55 -8.26 -6.51
C GLN A 50 -5.03 -8.13 -6.61
N CYS A 51 -4.27 -8.85 -5.77
CA CYS A 51 -2.81 -8.87 -5.85
C CYS A 51 -2.32 -9.39 -7.20
N ASN A 52 -2.96 -10.45 -7.73
CA ASN A 52 -2.60 -11.00 -9.04
C ASN A 52 -2.97 -10.06 -10.20
N ALA A 53 -4.08 -9.32 -10.08
CA ALA A 53 -4.44 -8.29 -11.06
C ALA A 53 -3.43 -7.12 -11.06
N LEU A 54 -2.95 -6.72 -9.88
CA LEU A 54 -1.90 -5.69 -9.76
C LEU A 54 -0.57 -6.12 -10.41
N ASN A 55 -0.26 -7.42 -10.45
CA ASN A 55 0.92 -7.90 -11.17
C ASN A 55 0.85 -7.60 -12.68
N GLU A 56 -0.33 -7.58 -13.27
CA GLU A 56 -0.49 -7.27 -14.71
C GLU A 56 -0.17 -5.79 -15.00
N ILE A 57 -0.45 -4.91 -14.05
CA ILE A 57 -0.20 -3.47 -14.16
C ILE A 57 1.24 -3.12 -13.74
N LEU A 58 1.72 -3.72 -12.66
CA LEU A 58 3.00 -3.42 -12.01
C LEU A 58 3.83 -4.70 -11.78
N PRO A 59 4.27 -5.41 -12.83
CA PRO A 59 4.92 -6.71 -12.70
C PRO A 59 6.27 -6.67 -11.96
N ALA A 60 6.90 -5.51 -11.88
CA ALA A 60 8.15 -5.33 -11.14
C ALA A 60 7.96 -5.17 -9.63
N LEU A 61 6.74 -4.85 -9.19
CA LEU A 61 6.40 -4.61 -7.78
C LEU A 61 5.63 -5.78 -7.16
N PHE A 62 4.74 -6.40 -7.93
CA PHE A 62 3.88 -7.47 -7.47
C PHE A 62 4.22 -8.77 -8.19
N GLU A 63 4.67 -9.77 -7.45
CA GLU A 63 4.82 -11.13 -7.99
C GLU A 63 3.46 -11.83 -8.04
N LYS A 64 3.26 -12.68 -9.06
CA LYS A 64 2.10 -13.58 -9.06
C LYS A 64 2.21 -14.53 -7.87
N THR A 65 1.18 -14.58 -7.05
CA THR A 65 1.12 -15.54 -5.96
C THR A 65 1.06 -16.95 -6.51
N LYS A 66 1.81 -17.86 -5.87
CA LYS A 66 1.81 -19.28 -6.18
C LYS A 66 1.06 -20.02 -5.07
N ASN A 67 0.49 -21.17 -5.39
CA ASN A 67 -0.37 -21.96 -4.47
C ASN A 67 0.20 -22.08 -3.04
N TYR A 68 1.53 -22.22 -2.87
CA TYR A 68 2.12 -22.36 -1.53
C TYR A 68 2.19 -21.04 -0.76
N THR A 69 2.37 -19.90 -1.44
CA THR A 69 2.34 -18.57 -0.81
C THR A 69 0.93 -18.18 -0.40
N GLU A 70 -0.07 -18.61 -1.14
CA GLU A 70 -1.47 -18.42 -0.80
C GLU A 70 -1.87 -19.13 0.49
N LEU A 71 -1.27 -20.32 0.76
CA LEU A 71 -1.51 -21.07 2.00
C LEU A 71 -0.95 -20.39 3.24
N LEU A 72 0.06 -19.51 3.08
CA LEU A 72 0.68 -18.77 4.18
C LEU A 72 -0.12 -17.52 4.56
N LEU A 73 -1.03 -17.07 3.71
CA LEU A 73 -1.88 -15.92 4.00
C LEU A 73 -3.04 -16.34 4.91
N SER A 74 -2.87 -16.11 6.20
CA SER A 74 -3.88 -16.35 7.22
C SER A 74 -4.27 -15.03 7.90
N LEU A 75 -5.00 -14.18 7.16
CA LEU A 75 -5.54 -12.93 7.69
C LEU A 75 -7.01 -13.14 8.06
N SER A 76 -7.39 -12.70 9.25
CA SER A 76 -8.79 -12.65 9.65
C SER A 76 -9.33 -11.23 9.51
N VAL A 77 -10.54 -11.12 8.97
CA VAL A 77 -11.30 -9.86 8.88
C VAL A 77 -12.34 -9.75 10.00
N ILE A 78 -12.62 -10.88 10.69
CA ILE A 78 -13.60 -10.99 11.76
C ILE A 78 -12.95 -10.67 13.12
N ASP A 79 -11.66 -10.98 13.26
CA ASP A 79 -10.91 -10.80 14.49
C ASP A 79 -10.71 -9.31 14.80
N GLN A 80 -11.31 -8.85 15.90
CA GLN A 80 -11.21 -7.45 16.34
C GLN A 80 -9.81 -7.07 16.83
N ASP A 81 -8.99 -8.04 17.22
CA ASP A 81 -7.58 -7.83 17.56
C ASP A 81 -6.67 -8.06 16.31
N GLY A 82 -7.27 -8.31 15.15
CA GLY A 82 -6.58 -8.59 13.91
C GLY A 82 -6.06 -7.34 13.18
N VAL A 83 -5.00 -7.52 12.39
CA VAL A 83 -4.37 -6.44 11.62
C VAL A 83 -5.35 -5.75 10.67
N VAL A 84 -6.26 -6.52 10.04
CA VAL A 84 -7.25 -5.97 9.11
C VAL A 84 -8.25 -5.06 9.83
N TYR A 85 -8.70 -5.47 11.02
CA TYR A 85 -9.58 -4.65 11.82
C TYR A 85 -8.94 -3.31 12.19
N HIS A 86 -7.72 -3.33 12.72
CA HIS A 86 -6.98 -2.11 13.08
C HIS A 86 -6.68 -1.24 11.87
N LEU A 87 -6.36 -1.82 10.72
CA LEU A 87 -6.15 -1.05 9.49
C LEU A 87 -7.39 -0.26 9.06
N ILE A 88 -8.59 -0.85 9.23
CA ILE A 88 -9.85 -0.23 8.82
C ILE A 88 -10.35 0.80 9.84
N HIS A 89 -10.13 0.56 11.14
CA HIS A 89 -10.74 1.36 12.21
C HIS A 89 -9.81 2.44 12.76
N ASP A 90 -8.50 2.14 12.83
CA ASP A 90 -7.54 3.03 13.49
C ASP A 90 -6.87 3.99 12.53
N ILE A 91 -6.86 3.69 11.22
CA ILE A 91 -6.24 4.54 10.21
C ILE A 91 -7.34 5.17 9.33
N PRO A 92 -7.48 6.51 9.35
CA PRO A 92 -8.42 7.21 8.49
C PRO A 92 -8.12 6.96 7.01
N GLU A 93 -9.14 6.71 6.22
CA GLU A 93 -9.01 6.54 4.76
C GLU A 93 -8.40 7.78 4.10
N ASP A 94 -8.69 8.95 4.63
CA ASP A 94 -8.19 10.24 4.12
C ASP A 94 -6.66 10.35 4.20
N ASP A 95 -6.00 9.62 5.12
CA ASP A 95 -4.53 9.59 5.19
C ASP A 95 -3.89 8.98 3.93
N PHE A 96 -4.63 8.13 3.21
CA PHE A 96 -4.21 7.52 1.94
C PHE A 96 -4.73 8.28 0.71
N ASN A 97 -5.66 9.20 0.88
CA ASN A 97 -6.29 9.91 -0.22
C ASN A 97 -5.62 11.27 -0.47
N ILE A 98 -4.82 11.35 -1.53
CA ILE A 98 -4.07 12.56 -1.90
C ILE A 98 -4.99 13.76 -2.14
N GLU A 99 -6.18 13.54 -2.71
CA GLU A 99 -7.14 14.60 -3.01
C GLU A 99 -7.74 15.22 -1.75
N ARG A 100 -7.74 14.47 -0.63
CA ARG A 100 -8.23 14.89 0.69
C ARG A 100 -7.13 15.28 1.67
N GLY A 101 -5.89 15.39 1.20
CA GLY A 101 -4.75 15.81 2.02
C GLY A 101 -3.88 14.66 2.54
N GLY A 102 -4.17 13.43 2.15
CA GLY A 102 -3.33 12.26 2.41
C GLY A 102 -1.98 12.39 1.70
N GLN A 103 -1.00 11.63 2.16
CA GLN A 103 0.37 11.71 1.65
C GLN A 103 0.76 10.41 0.95
N VAL A 104 1.33 10.55 -0.25
CA VAL A 104 1.84 9.42 -1.05
C VAL A 104 2.88 8.61 -0.28
N GLU A 105 3.64 9.29 0.58
CA GLU A 105 4.75 8.72 1.33
C GLU A 105 4.33 7.78 2.47
N ILE A 106 3.04 7.74 2.82
CA ILE A 106 2.56 6.96 3.98
C ILE A 106 3.00 5.48 3.90
N ILE A 107 2.94 4.87 2.72
CA ILE A 107 3.36 3.48 2.51
C ILE A 107 4.87 3.36 2.75
N GLY A 108 5.63 4.35 2.31
CA GLY A 108 7.06 4.42 2.53
C GLY A 108 7.40 4.54 4.01
N TRP A 109 6.69 5.36 4.75
CA TRP A 109 6.88 5.50 6.20
C TRP A 109 6.52 4.23 6.96
N LEU A 110 5.43 3.55 6.60
CA LEU A 110 5.08 2.25 7.19
C LEU A 110 6.22 1.25 7.01
N TYR A 111 6.81 1.19 5.82
CA TYR A 111 7.95 0.31 5.57
C TYR A 111 9.21 0.76 6.31
N GLN A 112 9.46 2.05 6.44
CA GLN A 112 10.56 2.57 7.24
C GLN A 112 10.40 2.22 8.73
N TYR A 113 9.19 2.32 9.28
CA TYR A 113 8.90 1.90 10.65
C TYR A 113 9.05 0.39 10.84
N TYR A 114 8.60 -0.41 9.89
CA TYR A 114 8.82 -1.86 9.91
C TYR A 114 10.30 -2.23 10.00
N ASN A 115 11.17 -1.49 9.35
CA ASN A 115 12.62 -1.71 9.37
C ASN A 115 13.34 -1.13 10.60
N THR A 116 12.65 -0.47 11.53
CA THR A 116 13.28 0.20 12.69
C THR A 116 14.00 -0.79 13.59
N GLU A 117 13.37 -1.90 13.94
CA GLU A 117 13.99 -2.93 14.81
C GLU A 117 15.16 -3.65 14.13
N PRO A 118 15.03 -4.17 12.88
CA PRO A 118 16.17 -4.74 12.16
C PRO A 118 17.34 -3.78 12.01
N LYS A 119 17.07 -2.50 11.77
CA LYS A 119 18.09 -1.44 11.70
C LYS A 119 18.82 -1.26 13.03
N ALA A 120 18.07 -1.14 14.13
CA ALA A 120 18.64 -1.01 15.46
C ALA A 120 19.49 -2.23 15.83
N ALA A 121 19.02 -3.45 15.55
CA ALA A 121 19.77 -4.68 15.78
C ALA A 121 21.07 -4.73 14.97
N ALA A 122 21.02 -4.33 13.69
CA ALA A 122 22.20 -4.30 12.82
C ALA A 122 23.27 -3.33 13.31
N PHE A 123 22.87 -2.16 13.85
CA PHE A 123 23.83 -1.19 14.42
C PHE A 123 24.32 -1.54 15.83
N ALA A 124 23.54 -2.27 16.61
CA ALA A 124 23.93 -2.71 17.97
C ALA A 124 25.02 -3.79 17.97
N LYS A 125 25.14 -4.55 16.89
CA LYS A 125 26.19 -5.58 16.78
C LYS A 125 27.56 -4.94 16.46
N ASN A 126 28.62 -5.43 17.10
CA ASN A 126 29.99 -5.01 16.82
C ASN A 126 30.57 -5.73 15.57
N GLY A 127 29.87 -5.69 14.45
CA GLY A 127 30.26 -6.41 13.25
C GLY A 127 29.95 -5.65 11.96
N LYS A 128 30.40 -6.21 10.83
CA LYS A 128 30.04 -5.66 9.52
C LYS A 128 28.57 -5.90 9.22
N ILE A 129 27.93 -4.94 8.55
CA ILE A 129 26.58 -5.10 8.00
C ILE A 129 26.60 -6.24 6.97
N THR A 130 25.71 -7.20 7.12
CA THR A 130 25.55 -8.30 6.16
C THR A 130 24.70 -7.88 4.97
N LYS A 131 24.72 -8.68 3.90
CA LYS A 131 23.93 -8.42 2.69
C LYS A 131 22.42 -8.35 2.98
N GLU A 132 21.95 -9.18 3.88
CA GLU A 132 20.55 -9.26 4.29
C GLU A 132 20.11 -8.05 5.10
N GLU A 133 21.04 -7.40 5.80
CA GLU A 133 20.76 -6.21 6.62
C GLU A 133 20.84 -4.89 5.84
N ILE A 134 21.48 -4.89 4.67
CA ILE A 134 21.63 -3.67 3.86
C ILE A 134 20.27 -2.95 3.62
N PRO A 135 19.20 -3.63 3.23
CA PRO A 135 17.91 -2.96 3.02
C PRO A 135 17.42 -2.21 4.26
N ALA A 136 17.51 -2.83 5.44
CA ALA A 136 17.04 -2.21 6.67
C ALA A 136 17.89 -1.00 7.10
N VAL A 137 19.21 -1.05 6.92
CA VAL A 137 20.11 0.03 7.36
C VAL A 137 20.21 1.20 6.39
N THR A 138 19.97 0.97 5.10
CA THR A 138 20.08 2.00 4.06
C THR A 138 18.76 2.64 3.71
N GLN A 139 17.65 2.04 4.10
CA GLN A 139 16.33 2.55 3.75
C GLN A 139 16.01 3.82 4.53
N LEU A 140 15.84 4.91 3.80
CA LEU A 140 15.41 6.21 4.28
C LEU A 140 14.50 6.82 3.22
N PHE A 141 13.28 7.18 3.61
CA PHE A 141 12.42 7.98 2.75
C PHE A 141 12.82 9.44 2.88
N THR A 142 13.21 10.01 1.75
CA THR A 142 13.61 11.41 1.69
C THR A 142 12.42 12.30 2.02
N PRO A 143 12.52 13.24 2.97
CA PRO A 143 11.45 14.18 3.27
C PRO A 143 10.95 14.94 2.03
N ASP A 144 9.63 15.13 1.91
CA ASP A 144 8.97 15.79 0.78
C ASP A 144 9.61 17.12 0.39
N TRP A 145 9.95 17.96 1.37
CA TRP A 145 10.55 19.26 1.11
C TRP A 145 11.91 19.18 0.39
N ILE A 146 12.69 18.11 0.65
CA ILE A 146 13.97 17.90 -0.06
C ILE A 146 13.69 17.48 -1.50
N VAL A 147 12.72 16.58 -1.69
CA VAL A 147 12.34 16.11 -3.02
C VAL A 147 11.83 17.29 -3.86
N ARG A 148 10.95 18.12 -3.30
CA ARG A 148 10.44 19.32 -3.97
C ARG A 148 11.57 20.28 -4.31
N TYR A 149 12.45 20.58 -3.35
CA TYR A 149 13.62 21.44 -3.61
C TYR A 149 14.44 20.91 -4.78
N MET A 150 14.74 19.62 -4.80
CA MET A 150 15.52 19.00 -5.87
C MET A 150 14.80 19.09 -7.22
N VAL A 151 13.51 18.73 -7.27
CA VAL A 151 12.74 18.72 -8.51
C VAL A 151 12.55 20.13 -9.05
N GLU A 152 12.16 21.11 -8.21
CA GLU A 152 11.92 22.49 -8.62
C GLU A 152 13.20 23.15 -9.12
N ASN A 153 14.36 22.87 -8.52
CA ASN A 153 15.64 23.48 -8.89
C ASN A 153 16.46 22.70 -9.93
N SER A 154 16.00 21.55 -10.40
CA SER A 154 16.61 20.80 -11.48
C SER A 154 15.70 20.72 -12.70
N LEU A 155 14.85 19.72 -12.76
CA LEU A 155 13.94 19.50 -13.88
C LEU A 155 12.95 20.65 -14.07
N GLY A 156 12.40 21.17 -12.97
CA GLY A 156 11.48 22.31 -12.98
C GLY A 156 12.14 23.56 -13.53
N ARG A 157 13.37 23.86 -13.10
CA ARG A 157 14.13 24.98 -13.62
C ARG A 157 14.39 24.88 -15.11
N LEU A 158 14.84 23.72 -15.56
CA LEU A 158 15.06 23.44 -16.98
C LEU A 158 13.76 23.64 -17.80
N TRP A 159 12.63 23.16 -17.25
CA TRP A 159 11.33 23.32 -17.90
C TRP A 159 10.91 24.78 -18.03
N VAL A 160 10.99 25.55 -16.95
CA VAL A 160 10.61 26.97 -16.92
C VAL A 160 11.51 27.82 -17.83
N GLU A 161 12.81 27.52 -17.90
CA GLU A 161 13.74 28.20 -18.82
C GLU A 161 13.33 27.98 -20.29
N GLY A 162 12.80 26.81 -20.63
CA GLY A 162 12.26 26.50 -21.96
C GLY A 162 10.83 26.97 -22.19
N HIS A 163 10.05 27.21 -21.13
CA HIS A 163 8.63 27.57 -21.18
C HIS A 163 8.31 28.67 -20.17
N PRO A 164 8.82 29.91 -20.36
CA PRO A 164 8.71 30.97 -19.37
C PRO A 164 7.28 31.38 -19.01
N ASP A 165 6.34 31.19 -19.93
CA ASP A 165 4.92 31.56 -19.76
C ASP A 165 4.06 30.45 -19.15
N CYS A 166 4.66 29.34 -18.67
CA CYS A 166 3.89 28.21 -18.16
C CYS A 166 3.21 28.43 -16.79
N GLY A 167 3.58 29.51 -16.07
CA GLY A 167 3.00 29.86 -14.76
C GLY A 167 3.32 28.88 -13.61
N LEU A 168 4.02 27.78 -13.87
CA LEU A 168 4.25 26.72 -12.87
C LEU A 168 5.06 27.20 -11.66
N LYS A 169 6.05 28.09 -11.90
CA LYS A 169 6.93 28.60 -10.83
C LYS A 169 6.21 29.38 -9.74
N GLU A 170 5.04 29.94 -10.05
CA GLU A 170 4.25 30.73 -9.10
C GLU A 170 3.71 29.88 -7.94
N ASN A 171 3.56 28.57 -8.18
CA ASN A 171 3.08 27.61 -7.21
C ASN A 171 4.21 26.85 -6.51
N TRP A 172 5.47 27.09 -6.85
CA TRP A 172 6.60 26.39 -6.29
C TRP A 172 7.18 27.13 -5.08
N LYS A 173 7.51 26.35 -4.05
CA LYS A 173 7.98 26.89 -2.77
C LYS A 173 9.50 27.13 -2.74
N TYR A 174 10.24 26.35 -3.50
CA TYR A 174 11.71 26.28 -3.41
C TYR A 174 12.43 26.67 -4.70
N TYR A 175 11.70 27.15 -5.72
CA TYR A 175 12.27 27.60 -6.99
C TYR A 175 13.14 28.84 -6.82
#